data_812b885ac15f42f671187cd8d698971c
#
_entry.id   812b885ac15f42f671187cd8d698971c
#
_cell.length_a   1.000
_cell.length_b   1.000
_cell.length_c   1.000
_cell.angle_alpha   90.00
_cell.angle_beta   90.00
_cell.angle_gamma   90.00
#
_symmetry.space_group_name_H-M   'P 1'
#
loop_
_entity.id
_entity.type
_entity.pdbx_description
1 polymer ?
#
loop_
_entity_poly.entity_id
_entity_poly.type
_entity_poly.pdbx_seq_one_letter_code
_entity_poly.pdbx_strand_id
1 'polypeptide(L)'
;MPGYLDTVIDLTFADNKPEGYLAAVATAGGTGAIHHAIVNYTEAGDQVLTSDWFWGTYNVLCQEQGRTLTTYQLFDENQNYNLKALAAKLEELFAKQDSLLLIINTPAHNPTGYSLSEADWTGVLDLCKKYAAEGKKVNLLVDIAYIDYAGEKNECRRFMKQFSNLPENIFTMFAFSMSKGYTMYGQRTGAIIGLSASKELVDEFVDVAKYSSRATWSNINRGAMAVLNAIQQDDELLAAFEAERESLYEIIRDRAAIFMKEAEECGLNALPYKAGFFLSIPAKDSKAVCDELHKDLIFAVPLKAGVRIAVCSVPKQKMYGMAAKVLKALKAVEG
;
A
#
# COMPACT_ATOMS: atom_id res chain seq x y z
N MET A 1 -22.81 9.03 -4.91
CA MET A 1 -22.81 9.23 -6.38
C MET A 1 -23.20 7.90 -7.00
N PRO A 2 -24.31 7.79 -7.71
CA PRO A 2 -24.66 6.53 -8.37
C PRO A 2 -23.53 6.04 -9.28
N GLY A 3 -23.29 4.73 -9.28
CA GLY A 3 -22.25 4.06 -10.08
C GLY A 3 -20.82 4.17 -9.58
N TYR A 4 -20.46 5.17 -8.76
CA TYR A 4 -19.07 5.35 -8.30
C TYR A 4 -18.53 4.13 -7.54
N LEU A 5 -19.30 3.56 -6.64
CA LEU A 5 -18.84 2.44 -5.80
C LEU A 5 -18.68 1.15 -6.62
N ASP A 6 -19.58 0.90 -7.56
CA ASP A 6 -19.47 -0.23 -8.49
C ASP A 6 -18.24 -0.06 -9.38
N THR A 7 -18.06 1.12 -9.95
CA THR A 7 -16.86 1.48 -10.73
C THR A 7 -15.57 1.27 -9.94
N VAL A 8 -15.52 1.66 -8.66
CA VAL A 8 -14.36 1.45 -7.81
C VAL A 8 -14.06 -0.04 -7.58
N ILE A 9 -15.09 -0.86 -7.38
CA ILE A 9 -14.93 -2.32 -7.27
C ILE A 9 -14.36 -2.89 -8.58
N ASP A 10 -14.93 -2.54 -9.72
CA ASP A 10 -14.49 -3.03 -11.02
C ASP A 10 -13.04 -2.61 -11.33
N LEU A 11 -12.67 -1.37 -11.04
CA LEU A 11 -11.30 -0.87 -11.20
C LEU A 11 -10.29 -1.54 -10.26
N THR A 12 -10.72 -1.85 -9.04
CA THR A 12 -9.86 -2.50 -8.04
C THR A 12 -9.49 -3.91 -8.46
N PHE A 13 -10.45 -4.68 -8.94
CA PHE A 13 -10.24 -6.11 -9.20
C PHE A 13 -10.01 -6.44 -10.68
N ALA A 14 -10.49 -5.63 -11.61
CA ALA A 14 -10.51 -5.94 -13.05
C ALA A 14 -11.03 -7.38 -13.28
N ASP A 15 -10.31 -8.21 -14.03
CA ASP A 15 -10.68 -9.62 -14.29
C ASP A 15 -10.34 -10.58 -13.12
N ASN A 16 -9.88 -10.03 -12.00
CA ASN A 16 -9.40 -10.82 -10.85
C ASN A 16 -10.29 -10.68 -9.60
N LYS A 17 -11.56 -10.40 -9.81
CA LYS A 17 -12.53 -10.25 -8.72
C LYS A 17 -12.60 -11.55 -7.91
N PRO A 18 -12.38 -11.49 -6.57
CA PRO A 18 -12.50 -12.66 -5.71
C PRO A 18 -13.96 -13.07 -5.53
N GLU A 19 -14.19 -14.34 -5.24
CA GLU A 19 -15.48 -14.86 -4.82
C GLU A 19 -15.79 -14.45 -3.39
N GLY A 20 -17.05 -14.11 -3.12
CA GLY A 20 -17.55 -13.63 -1.83
C GLY A 20 -18.45 -12.43 -1.98
N TYR A 21 -18.88 -11.88 -0.86
CA TYR A 21 -19.67 -10.65 -0.81
C TYR A 21 -18.74 -9.45 -0.77
N LEU A 22 -18.98 -8.49 -1.63
CA LEU A 22 -18.20 -7.25 -1.77
C LEU A 22 -19.09 -6.04 -1.62
N ALA A 23 -18.63 -5.06 -0.88
CA ALA A 23 -19.24 -3.73 -0.86
C ALA A 23 -18.15 -2.66 -0.69
N ALA A 24 -18.44 -1.45 -1.18
CA ALA A 24 -17.54 -0.31 -1.04
C ALA A 24 -18.24 0.87 -0.36
N VAL A 25 -17.47 1.67 0.38
CA VAL A 25 -17.91 2.93 0.96
C VAL A 25 -16.90 4.02 0.59
N ALA A 26 -17.40 5.16 0.10
CA ALA A 26 -16.54 6.27 -0.29
C ALA A 26 -15.82 6.89 0.93
N THR A 27 -14.55 7.21 0.76
CA THR A 27 -13.70 7.75 1.83
C THR A 27 -12.90 8.97 1.38
N ALA A 28 -12.38 9.72 2.34
CA ALA A 28 -11.50 10.87 2.09
C ALA A 28 -10.10 10.42 1.59
N GLY A 29 -10.06 9.87 0.38
CA GLY A 29 -8.88 9.22 -0.21
C GLY A 29 -8.55 7.89 0.46
N GLY A 30 -7.44 7.28 0.09
CA GLY A 30 -6.94 6.06 0.74
C GLY A 30 -6.65 6.26 2.22
N THR A 31 -6.24 7.46 2.64
CA THR A 31 -6.06 7.81 4.07
C THR A 31 -7.33 7.61 4.87
N GLY A 32 -8.48 8.03 4.32
CA GLY A 32 -9.78 7.82 4.98
C GLY A 32 -10.18 6.33 5.05
N ALA A 33 -9.81 5.54 4.04
CA ALA A 33 -10.04 4.09 4.07
C ALA A 33 -9.23 3.43 5.21
N ILE A 34 -7.95 3.78 5.33
CA ILE A 34 -7.07 3.27 6.38
C ILE A 34 -7.55 3.72 7.77
N HIS A 35 -7.96 5.00 7.90
CA HIS A 35 -8.56 5.51 9.13
C HIS A 35 -9.77 4.67 9.56
N HIS A 36 -10.70 4.37 8.64
CA HIS A 36 -11.87 3.56 8.93
C HIS A 36 -11.51 2.12 9.33
N ALA A 37 -10.50 1.52 8.68
CA ALA A 37 -10.01 0.21 9.09
C ALA A 37 -9.48 0.23 10.53
N ILE A 38 -8.67 1.23 10.89
CA ILE A 38 -8.11 1.36 12.24
C ILE A 38 -9.23 1.58 13.27
N VAL A 39 -10.11 2.56 13.05
CA VAL A 39 -11.11 2.94 14.04
C VAL A 39 -12.18 1.87 14.25
N ASN A 40 -12.63 1.22 13.18
CA ASN A 40 -13.77 0.33 13.22
C ASN A 40 -13.40 -1.15 13.51
N TYR A 41 -12.12 -1.52 13.31
CA TYR A 41 -11.67 -2.92 13.44
C TYR A 41 -10.60 -3.13 14.52
N THR A 42 -10.37 -2.12 15.35
CA THR A 42 -9.51 -2.20 16.53
C THR A 42 -10.10 -1.42 17.69
N GLU A 43 -9.70 -1.74 18.91
CA GLU A 43 -10.06 -0.99 20.10
C GLU A 43 -8.93 -0.06 20.56
N ALA A 44 -9.24 0.93 21.41
CA ALA A 44 -8.22 1.78 22.01
C ALA A 44 -7.28 0.92 22.88
N GLY A 45 -5.98 1.06 22.67
CA GLY A 45 -4.96 0.22 23.31
C GLY A 45 -4.45 -0.94 22.45
N ASP A 46 -5.19 -1.33 21.39
CA ASP A 46 -4.75 -2.39 20.49
C ASP A 46 -3.47 -2.04 19.73
N GLN A 47 -2.78 -3.09 19.32
CA GLN A 47 -1.66 -3.02 18.40
C GLN A 47 -2.13 -3.34 16.98
N VAL A 48 -1.76 -2.46 16.05
CA VAL A 48 -1.94 -2.63 14.60
C VAL A 48 -0.62 -3.08 13.99
N LEU A 49 -0.63 -4.11 13.15
CA LEU A 49 0.58 -4.69 12.58
C LEU A 49 0.82 -4.23 11.14
N THR A 50 2.07 -3.85 10.83
CA THR A 50 2.56 -3.64 9.46
C THR A 50 4.05 -4.00 9.36
N SER A 51 4.68 -3.88 8.18
CA SER A 51 6.13 -4.06 8.03
C SER A 51 6.93 -2.91 8.65
N ASP A 52 8.23 -3.10 8.89
CA ASP A 52 9.15 -2.06 9.41
C ASP A 52 9.48 -0.96 8.38
N TRP A 53 9.29 -1.25 7.10
CA TRP A 53 9.21 -0.27 6.04
C TRP A 53 7.74 0.03 5.77
N PHE A 54 7.29 1.23 6.06
CA PHE A 54 5.87 1.59 5.93
C PHE A 54 5.68 3.07 5.65
N TRP A 55 4.50 3.42 5.18
CA TRP A 55 4.10 4.81 5.04
C TRP A 55 3.88 5.43 6.43
N GLY A 56 4.72 6.41 6.81
CA GLY A 56 4.76 6.96 8.16
C GLY A 56 3.42 7.44 8.73
N THR A 57 2.46 7.76 7.86
CA THR A 57 1.11 8.18 8.28
C THR A 57 0.32 7.06 8.97
N TYR A 58 0.65 5.78 8.76
CA TYR A 58 0.00 4.69 9.53
C TYR A 58 0.21 4.89 11.03
N ASN A 59 1.44 5.28 11.43
CA ASN A 59 1.73 5.54 12.84
C ASN A 59 0.93 6.72 13.38
N VAL A 60 0.79 7.80 12.60
CA VAL A 60 0.00 8.98 12.98
C VAL A 60 -1.48 8.60 13.17
N LEU A 61 -2.05 7.85 12.23
CA LEU A 61 -3.44 7.38 12.30
C LEU A 61 -3.70 6.47 13.50
N CYS A 62 -2.75 5.57 13.83
CA CYS A 62 -2.85 4.73 15.01
C CYS A 62 -2.79 5.56 16.31
N GLN A 63 -1.79 6.43 16.42
CA GLN A 63 -1.57 7.23 17.63
C GLN A 63 -2.71 8.20 17.92
N GLU A 64 -3.23 8.88 16.90
CA GLU A 64 -4.35 9.81 17.02
C GLU A 64 -5.59 9.12 17.59
N GLN A 65 -5.77 7.83 17.30
CA GLN A 65 -6.90 7.03 17.76
C GLN A 65 -6.59 6.18 19.01
N GLY A 66 -5.44 6.39 19.66
CA GLY A 66 -5.05 5.65 20.87
C GLY A 66 -4.65 4.19 20.59
N ARG A 67 -4.20 3.87 19.39
CA ARG A 67 -3.65 2.54 18.99
C ARG A 67 -2.14 2.64 18.87
N THR A 68 -1.47 1.50 18.91
CA THR A 68 -0.01 1.41 18.72
C THR A 68 0.31 0.70 17.40
N LEU A 69 1.11 1.33 16.55
CA LEU A 69 1.62 0.65 15.37
C LEU A 69 2.82 -0.22 15.75
N THR A 70 2.73 -1.51 15.47
CA THR A 70 3.78 -2.51 15.69
C THR A 70 4.27 -3.04 14.35
N THR A 71 5.56 -3.41 14.28
CA THR A 71 6.15 -3.80 13.00
C THR A 71 6.83 -5.17 13.05
N TYR A 72 6.85 -5.84 11.88
CA TYR A 72 7.71 -6.99 11.60
C TYR A 72 8.74 -6.62 10.53
N GLN A 73 9.86 -7.30 10.50
CA GLN A 73 10.90 -7.09 9.49
C GLN A 73 10.42 -7.53 8.11
N LEU A 74 10.35 -6.61 7.14
CA LEU A 74 9.79 -6.85 5.80
C LEU A 74 10.60 -7.85 4.98
N PHE A 75 11.94 -7.75 5.04
CA PHE A 75 12.84 -8.59 4.27
C PHE A 75 13.72 -9.45 5.16
N ASP A 76 13.96 -10.68 4.73
CA ASP A 76 14.95 -11.57 5.34
C ASP A 76 16.39 -11.22 4.89
N GLU A 77 17.37 -12.01 5.31
CA GLU A 77 18.79 -11.81 4.99
C GLU A 77 19.08 -11.94 3.47
N ASN A 78 18.22 -12.63 2.74
CA ASN A 78 18.30 -12.83 1.29
C ASN A 78 17.45 -11.82 0.51
N GLN A 79 16.91 -10.81 1.19
CA GLN A 79 15.99 -9.81 0.63
C GLN A 79 14.67 -10.39 0.08
N ASN A 80 14.24 -11.57 0.55
CA ASN A 80 12.91 -12.10 0.30
C ASN A 80 11.91 -11.56 1.33
N TYR A 81 10.62 -11.64 1.00
CA TYR A 81 9.56 -11.31 1.96
C TYR A 81 9.65 -12.21 3.20
N ASN A 82 9.68 -11.61 4.38
CA ASN A 82 10.01 -12.30 5.63
C ASN A 82 8.77 -12.88 6.32
N LEU A 83 8.20 -13.95 5.75
CA LEU A 83 7.07 -14.66 6.35
C LEU A 83 7.36 -15.18 7.76
N LYS A 84 8.62 -15.51 8.06
CA LYS A 84 9.01 -15.97 9.40
C LYS A 84 8.86 -14.86 10.45
N ALA A 85 9.30 -13.64 10.12
CA ALA A 85 9.15 -12.50 11.01
C ALA A 85 7.67 -12.11 11.19
N LEU A 86 6.87 -12.18 10.12
CA LEU A 86 5.43 -11.98 10.20
C LEU A 86 4.78 -13.02 11.12
N ALA A 87 5.09 -14.31 10.94
CA ALA A 87 4.55 -15.39 11.77
C ALA A 87 4.86 -15.20 13.26
N ALA A 88 6.11 -14.89 13.59
CA ALA A 88 6.54 -14.64 14.97
C ALA A 88 5.82 -13.43 15.59
N LYS A 89 5.59 -12.37 14.80
CA LYS A 89 4.89 -11.18 15.29
C LYS A 89 3.38 -11.43 15.45
N LEU A 90 2.76 -12.21 14.56
CA LEU A 90 1.37 -12.63 14.71
C LEU A 90 1.18 -13.48 15.99
N GLU A 91 2.08 -14.41 16.26
CA GLU A 91 2.05 -15.22 17.49
C GLU A 91 2.14 -14.35 18.75
N GLU A 92 3.09 -13.39 18.77
CA GLU A 92 3.24 -12.43 19.87
C GLU A 92 1.97 -11.62 20.13
N LEU A 93 1.33 -11.13 19.07
CA LEU A 93 0.17 -10.25 19.17
C LEU A 93 -1.11 -11.02 19.51
N PHE A 94 -1.35 -12.16 18.90
CA PHE A 94 -2.50 -13.00 19.21
C PHE A 94 -2.44 -13.65 20.60
N ALA A 95 -1.29 -13.67 21.24
CA ALA A 95 -1.21 -13.99 22.67
C ALA A 95 -1.77 -12.89 23.58
N LYS A 96 -1.92 -11.65 23.08
CA LYS A 96 -2.34 -10.47 23.84
C LYS A 96 -3.72 -9.95 23.46
N GLN A 97 -4.17 -10.19 22.23
CA GLN A 97 -5.45 -9.69 21.69
C GLN A 97 -6.14 -10.79 20.84
N ASP A 98 -7.46 -10.78 20.76
CA ASP A 98 -8.24 -11.76 20.01
C ASP A 98 -8.57 -11.31 18.59
N SER A 99 -8.41 -10.03 18.32
CA SER A 99 -8.59 -9.40 17.01
C SER A 99 -7.33 -8.64 16.62
N LEU A 100 -6.92 -8.71 15.36
CA LEU A 100 -5.74 -8.01 14.86
C LEU A 100 -6.03 -7.37 13.50
N LEU A 101 -5.64 -6.11 13.36
CA LEU A 101 -5.56 -5.44 12.06
C LEU A 101 -4.13 -5.55 11.52
N LEU A 102 -3.98 -6.25 10.38
CA LEU A 102 -2.76 -6.34 9.60
C LEU A 102 -2.87 -5.44 8.36
N ILE A 103 -1.97 -4.47 8.24
CA ILE A 103 -1.90 -3.56 7.08
C ILE A 103 -0.75 -3.98 6.17
N ILE A 104 -1.05 -4.29 4.91
CA ILE A 104 -0.07 -4.61 3.87
C ILE A 104 -0.25 -3.63 2.71
N ASN A 105 0.75 -2.79 2.46
CA ASN A 105 0.78 -1.93 1.29
C ASN A 105 1.44 -2.66 0.13
N THR A 106 0.65 -3.00 -0.88
CA THR A 106 1.09 -3.72 -2.09
C THR A 106 -0.03 -3.69 -3.13
N PRO A 107 0.28 -3.74 -4.45
CA PRO A 107 1.61 -3.73 -5.04
C PRO A 107 2.25 -2.32 -5.06
N ALA A 108 3.50 -2.25 -5.49
CA ALA A 108 4.26 -1.01 -5.59
C ALA A 108 4.40 -0.25 -4.25
N HIS A 109 4.84 -0.98 -3.24
CA HIS A 109 4.93 -0.57 -1.83
C HIS A 109 5.60 0.79 -1.63
N ASN A 110 5.00 1.66 -0.85
CA ASN A 110 5.62 2.85 -0.32
C ASN A 110 6.19 2.55 1.09
N PRO A 111 7.52 2.49 1.28
CA PRO A 111 8.53 3.25 0.50
C PRO A 111 9.45 2.44 -0.43
N THR A 112 9.32 1.12 -0.56
CA THR A 112 10.37 0.29 -1.17
C THR A 112 10.19 0.00 -2.66
N GLY A 113 8.97 0.16 -3.18
CA GLY A 113 8.63 -0.29 -4.55
C GLY A 113 8.51 -1.81 -4.69
N TYR A 114 8.51 -2.55 -3.56
CA TYR A 114 8.28 -3.99 -3.56
C TYR A 114 6.82 -4.32 -3.87
N SER A 115 6.60 -5.48 -4.46
CA SER A 115 5.26 -6.05 -4.64
C SER A 115 5.30 -7.50 -4.19
N LEU A 116 4.41 -7.89 -3.29
CA LEU A 116 4.29 -9.28 -2.87
C LEU A 116 3.98 -10.16 -4.08
N SER A 117 4.67 -11.29 -4.19
CA SER A 117 4.39 -12.32 -5.17
C SER A 117 3.13 -13.12 -4.79
N GLU A 118 2.62 -13.91 -5.73
CA GLU A 118 1.52 -14.83 -5.42
C GLU A 118 1.89 -15.84 -4.32
N ALA A 119 3.16 -16.27 -4.28
CA ALA A 119 3.66 -17.16 -3.23
C ALA A 119 3.74 -16.46 -1.86
N ASP A 120 4.17 -15.18 -1.81
CA ASP A 120 4.16 -14.39 -0.58
C ASP A 120 2.73 -14.25 -0.05
N TRP A 121 1.77 -13.96 -0.92
CA TRP A 121 0.35 -13.87 -0.55
C TRP A 121 -0.21 -15.19 -0.05
N THR A 122 0.12 -16.31 -0.69
CA THR A 122 -0.25 -17.64 -0.19
C THR A 122 0.25 -17.83 1.23
N GLY A 123 1.52 -17.53 1.51
CA GLY A 123 2.08 -17.62 2.85
C GLY A 123 1.40 -16.71 3.88
N VAL A 124 1.10 -15.46 3.51
CA VAL A 124 0.35 -14.52 4.38
C VAL A 124 -1.04 -15.07 4.71
N LEU A 125 -1.77 -15.50 3.68
CA LEU A 125 -3.14 -15.99 3.87
C LEU A 125 -3.18 -17.31 4.65
N ASP A 126 -2.18 -18.17 4.50
CA ASP A 126 -2.08 -19.40 5.28
C ASP A 126 -1.82 -19.11 6.77
N LEU A 127 -1.02 -18.09 7.08
CA LEU A 127 -0.86 -17.60 8.45
C LEU A 127 -2.18 -17.03 8.99
N CYS A 128 -2.91 -16.23 8.20
CA CYS A 128 -4.23 -15.72 8.59
C CYS A 128 -5.23 -16.88 8.87
N LYS A 129 -5.29 -17.87 8.00
CA LYS A 129 -6.16 -19.06 8.15
C LYS A 129 -5.80 -19.88 9.39
N LYS A 130 -4.50 -20.01 9.70
CA LYS A 130 -4.05 -20.70 10.93
C LYS A 130 -4.69 -20.06 12.16
N TYR A 131 -4.55 -18.74 12.33
CA TYR A 131 -5.12 -18.06 13.50
C TYR A 131 -6.65 -17.99 13.46
N ALA A 132 -7.24 -17.90 12.28
CA ALA A 132 -8.69 -18.02 12.13
C ALA A 132 -9.21 -19.40 12.63
N ALA A 133 -8.51 -20.48 12.33
CA ALA A 133 -8.84 -21.81 12.82
C ALA A 133 -8.71 -21.94 14.35
N GLU A 134 -7.88 -21.09 14.98
CA GLU A 134 -7.74 -20.97 16.44
C GLU A 134 -8.82 -20.05 17.07
N GLY A 135 -9.77 -19.55 16.27
CA GLY A 135 -10.88 -18.69 16.71
C GLY A 135 -10.52 -17.21 16.80
N LYS A 136 -9.33 -16.80 16.33
CA LYS A 136 -8.93 -15.39 16.30
C LYS A 136 -9.60 -14.65 15.14
N LYS A 137 -9.79 -13.33 15.28
CA LYS A 137 -10.31 -12.45 14.23
C LYS A 137 -9.15 -11.76 13.52
N VAL A 138 -9.03 -11.97 12.22
CA VAL A 138 -8.00 -11.34 11.37
C VAL A 138 -8.65 -10.30 10.47
N ASN A 139 -8.34 -9.03 10.69
CA ASN A 139 -8.74 -7.95 9.82
C ASN A 139 -7.53 -7.62 8.92
N LEU A 140 -7.64 -7.89 7.63
CA LEU A 140 -6.58 -7.68 6.67
C LEU A 140 -6.88 -6.46 5.81
N LEU A 141 -6.06 -5.41 5.92
CA LEU A 141 -6.15 -4.23 5.06
C LEU A 141 -5.05 -4.25 4.01
N VAL A 142 -5.44 -4.32 2.75
CA VAL A 142 -4.54 -4.20 1.59
C VAL A 142 -4.59 -2.77 1.08
N ASP A 143 -3.53 -2.01 1.30
CA ASP A 143 -3.40 -0.65 0.76
C ASP A 143 -2.88 -0.71 -0.68
N ILE A 144 -3.78 -0.48 -1.62
CA ILE A 144 -3.55 -0.59 -3.06
C ILE A 144 -3.34 0.77 -3.75
N ALA A 145 -2.93 1.80 -3.00
CA ALA A 145 -2.86 3.17 -3.51
C ALA A 145 -2.00 3.34 -4.78
N TYR A 146 -1.09 2.43 -5.07
CA TYR A 146 -0.17 2.47 -6.22
C TYR A 146 -0.43 1.39 -7.28
N ILE A 147 -1.54 0.66 -7.18
CA ILE A 147 -1.81 -0.51 -8.03
C ILE A 147 -1.76 -0.21 -9.53
N ASP A 148 -2.18 0.99 -9.95
CA ASP A 148 -2.18 1.43 -11.34
C ASP A 148 -0.78 1.77 -11.90
N TYR A 149 0.25 1.72 -11.05
CA TYR A 149 1.67 1.88 -11.39
C TYR A 149 2.49 0.63 -11.05
N ALA A 150 1.83 -0.53 -10.97
CA ALA A 150 2.47 -1.78 -10.57
C ALA A 150 2.75 -2.75 -11.73
N GLY A 151 2.28 -2.43 -12.93
CA GLY A 151 2.42 -3.27 -14.12
C GLY A 151 1.14 -3.32 -14.93
N GLU A 152 1.03 -4.33 -15.82
CA GLU A 152 -0.17 -4.56 -16.62
C GLU A 152 -1.40 -4.74 -15.69
N LYS A 153 -2.53 -4.20 -16.12
CA LYS A 153 -3.76 -4.06 -15.32
C LYS A 153 -4.22 -5.35 -14.66
N ASN A 154 -4.25 -6.44 -15.39
CA ASN A 154 -4.72 -7.73 -14.88
C ASN A 154 -3.62 -8.50 -14.15
N GLU A 155 -2.39 -8.46 -14.65
CA GLU A 155 -1.26 -9.18 -14.04
C GLU A 155 -0.95 -8.68 -12.62
N CYS A 156 -0.91 -7.36 -12.41
CA CYS A 156 -0.63 -6.80 -11.08
C CYS A 156 -1.78 -7.02 -10.06
N ARG A 157 -2.93 -7.53 -10.53
CA ARG A 157 -4.12 -7.84 -9.70
C ARG A 157 -4.37 -9.34 -9.51
N ARG A 158 -3.58 -10.23 -10.14
CA ARG A 158 -3.80 -11.70 -10.09
C ARG A 158 -3.87 -12.24 -8.67
N PHE A 159 -3.09 -11.71 -7.76
CA PHE A 159 -3.09 -12.10 -6.36
C PHE A 159 -4.46 -11.95 -5.67
N MET A 160 -5.33 -11.07 -6.18
CA MET A 160 -6.63 -10.79 -5.56
C MET A 160 -7.58 -11.98 -5.61
N LYS A 161 -7.42 -12.92 -6.55
CA LYS A 161 -8.19 -14.17 -6.60
C LYS A 161 -7.97 -15.06 -5.37
N GLN A 162 -6.82 -14.92 -4.70
CA GLN A 162 -6.51 -15.71 -3.50
C GLN A 162 -7.37 -15.33 -2.28
N PHE A 163 -8.04 -14.19 -2.31
CA PHE A 163 -8.96 -13.77 -1.23
C PHE A 163 -10.35 -14.40 -1.33
N SER A 164 -10.59 -15.27 -2.34
CA SER A 164 -11.86 -15.96 -2.52
C SER A 164 -12.16 -16.91 -1.37
N ASN A 165 -13.39 -16.85 -0.87
CA ASN A 165 -13.93 -17.81 0.11
C ASN A 165 -13.06 -18.02 1.36
N LEU A 166 -12.45 -16.96 1.87
CA LEU A 166 -11.72 -17.02 3.15
C LEU A 166 -12.68 -17.29 4.31
N PRO A 167 -12.22 -17.91 5.42
CA PRO A 167 -13.02 -18.08 6.63
C PRO A 167 -13.66 -16.76 7.09
N GLU A 168 -14.89 -16.80 7.64
CA GLU A 168 -15.66 -15.60 8.01
C GLU A 168 -14.94 -14.70 9.03
N ASN A 169 -14.09 -15.27 9.88
CA ASN A 169 -13.28 -14.52 10.84
C ASN A 169 -11.99 -13.92 10.25
N ILE A 170 -11.82 -14.01 8.91
CA ILE A 170 -10.87 -13.19 8.13
C ILE A 170 -11.67 -12.17 7.34
N PHE A 171 -11.69 -10.93 7.80
CA PHE A 171 -12.31 -9.83 7.07
C PHE A 171 -11.27 -9.07 6.26
N THR A 172 -11.42 -9.05 4.94
CA THR A 172 -10.47 -8.38 4.05
C THR A 172 -10.99 -7.02 3.61
N MET A 173 -10.13 -6.01 3.68
CA MET A 173 -10.42 -4.66 3.22
C MET A 173 -9.39 -4.20 2.19
N PHE A 174 -9.83 -3.40 1.22
CA PHE A 174 -8.93 -2.78 0.25
C PHE A 174 -9.07 -1.26 0.32
N ALA A 175 -7.94 -0.55 0.45
CA ALA A 175 -7.91 0.90 0.46
C ALA A 175 -7.63 1.44 -0.95
N PHE A 176 -8.69 1.82 -1.66
CA PHE A 176 -8.63 2.44 -2.98
C PHE A 176 -8.40 3.95 -2.88
N SER A 177 -7.60 4.52 -3.78
CA SER A 177 -7.31 5.95 -3.81
C SER A 177 -7.20 6.50 -5.23
N MET A 178 -7.88 7.61 -5.50
CA MET A 178 -7.73 8.36 -6.75
C MET A 178 -6.48 9.25 -6.76
N SER A 179 -5.77 9.36 -5.63
CA SER A 179 -4.64 10.29 -5.48
C SER A 179 -3.49 10.04 -6.45
N LYS A 180 -3.22 8.77 -6.79
CA LYS A 180 -2.09 8.37 -7.64
C LYS A 180 -2.56 7.95 -9.03
N GLY A 181 -3.37 6.90 -9.14
CA GLY A 181 -3.84 6.36 -10.41
C GLY A 181 -4.62 7.34 -11.27
N TYR A 182 -5.24 8.35 -10.64
CA TYR A 182 -6.00 9.42 -11.31
C TYR A 182 -5.37 10.81 -11.15
N THR A 183 -4.16 10.92 -10.61
CA THR A 183 -3.45 12.19 -10.36
C THR A 183 -4.27 13.25 -9.58
N MET A 184 -5.31 12.82 -8.86
CA MET A 184 -6.25 13.70 -8.14
C MET A 184 -5.90 13.80 -6.65
N TYR A 185 -4.63 14.01 -6.33
CA TYR A 185 -4.10 13.97 -4.96
C TYR A 185 -4.83 14.89 -3.99
N GLY A 186 -5.09 16.12 -4.40
CA GLY A 186 -5.75 17.16 -3.56
C GLY A 186 -7.26 16.98 -3.42
N GLN A 187 -7.91 16.15 -4.23
CA GLN A 187 -9.37 16.00 -4.22
C GLN A 187 -9.89 15.12 -3.07
N ARG A 188 -9.01 14.43 -2.39
CA ARG A 188 -9.32 13.58 -1.22
C ARG A 188 -10.44 12.59 -1.48
N THR A 189 -10.35 11.82 -2.57
CA THR A 189 -11.39 10.87 -3.00
C THR A 189 -10.80 9.46 -3.11
N GLY A 190 -11.50 8.49 -2.55
CA GLY A 190 -11.17 7.08 -2.54
C GLY A 190 -12.33 6.25 -2.01
N ALA A 191 -12.07 5.02 -1.67
CA ALA A 191 -13.03 4.11 -1.05
C ALA A 191 -12.33 3.07 -0.19
N ILE A 192 -13.05 2.56 0.80
CA ILE A 192 -12.75 1.29 1.46
C ILE A 192 -13.69 0.23 0.89
N ILE A 193 -13.14 -0.92 0.52
CA ILE A 193 -13.89 -2.05 -0.04
C ILE A 193 -13.76 -3.19 0.96
N GLY A 194 -14.87 -3.74 1.42
CA GLY A 194 -14.92 -4.91 2.30
C GLY A 194 -15.24 -6.17 1.52
N LEU A 195 -14.61 -7.28 1.88
CA LEU A 195 -14.83 -8.63 1.32
C LEU A 195 -14.94 -9.65 2.44
N SER A 196 -15.97 -10.47 2.38
CA SER A 196 -16.18 -11.62 3.28
C SER A 196 -16.97 -12.74 2.59
N ALA A 197 -16.86 -13.95 3.09
CA ALA A 197 -17.76 -15.06 2.75
C ALA A 197 -19.17 -14.85 3.35
N SER A 198 -19.31 -14.02 4.39
CA SER A 198 -20.59 -13.70 5.03
C SER A 198 -21.16 -12.37 4.50
N LYS A 199 -22.38 -12.43 3.99
CA LYS A 199 -23.13 -11.24 3.57
C LYS A 199 -23.42 -10.30 4.74
N GLU A 200 -23.74 -10.88 5.90
CA GLU A 200 -24.07 -10.13 7.10
C GLU A 200 -22.90 -9.27 7.56
N LEU A 201 -21.67 -9.80 7.54
CA LEU A 201 -20.46 -9.03 7.87
C LEU A 201 -20.19 -7.90 6.88
N VAL A 202 -20.50 -8.10 5.61
CA VAL A 202 -20.36 -7.03 4.61
C VAL A 202 -21.44 -5.96 4.75
N ASP A 203 -22.66 -6.33 5.09
CA ASP A 203 -23.75 -5.37 5.38
C ASP A 203 -23.41 -4.54 6.62
N GLU A 204 -22.91 -5.17 7.72
CA GLU A 204 -22.43 -4.49 8.92
C GLU A 204 -21.26 -3.54 8.60
N PHE A 205 -20.27 -3.98 7.81
CA PHE A 205 -19.18 -3.14 7.35
C PHE A 205 -19.69 -1.86 6.67
N VAL A 206 -20.68 -1.98 5.79
CA VAL A 206 -21.26 -0.85 5.07
C VAL A 206 -21.89 0.14 6.04
N ASP A 207 -22.65 -0.34 7.02
CA ASP A 207 -23.35 0.51 7.98
C ASP A 207 -22.35 1.21 8.93
N VAL A 208 -21.37 0.47 9.46
CA VAL A 208 -20.30 1.01 10.31
C VAL A 208 -19.46 2.04 9.55
N ALA A 209 -19.04 1.75 8.32
CA ALA A 209 -18.23 2.67 7.52
C ALA A 209 -19.00 3.94 7.14
N LYS A 210 -20.31 3.83 6.84
CA LYS A 210 -21.19 5.00 6.59
C LYS A 210 -21.35 5.85 7.86
N TYR A 211 -21.54 5.23 9.02
CA TYR A 211 -21.65 5.93 10.28
C TYR A 211 -20.36 6.71 10.60
N SER A 212 -19.20 6.05 10.48
CA SER A 212 -17.88 6.66 10.68
C SER A 212 -17.63 7.80 9.67
N SER A 213 -18.00 7.61 8.40
CA SER A 213 -17.92 8.65 7.36
C SER A 213 -18.76 9.88 7.75
N ARG A 214 -19.97 9.66 8.26
CA ARG A 214 -20.84 10.76 8.69
C ARG A 214 -20.26 11.52 9.86
N ALA A 215 -19.58 10.84 10.78
CA ALA A 215 -18.98 11.43 11.97
C ALA A 215 -17.69 12.22 11.68
N THR A 216 -16.92 11.82 10.66
CA THR A 216 -15.59 12.40 10.36
C THR A 216 -15.64 13.51 9.31
N TRP A 217 -16.10 13.22 8.11
CA TRP A 217 -16.11 14.17 6.97
C TRP A 217 -17.49 14.42 6.38
N SER A 218 -18.53 13.79 6.92
CA SER A 218 -19.93 13.92 6.50
C SER A 218 -20.22 13.45 5.09
N ASN A 219 -19.45 13.88 4.08
CA ASN A 219 -19.60 13.49 2.69
C ASN A 219 -18.26 13.63 1.92
N ILE A 220 -18.15 12.98 0.79
CA ILE A 220 -16.95 12.95 -0.06
C ILE A 220 -17.16 13.87 -1.29
N ASN A 221 -16.04 14.32 -1.87
CA ASN A 221 -16.02 15.19 -3.04
C ASN A 221 -16.77 14.56 -4.23
N ARG A 222 -18.00 15.04 -4.45
CA ARG A 222 -18.87 14.55 -5.52
C ARG A 222 -18.31 14.84 -6.91
N GLY A 223 -17.62 15.97 -7.09
CA GLY A 223 -17.00 16.35 -8.37
C GLY A 223 -15.97 15.33 -8.82
N ALA A 224 -15.08 14.92 -7.92
CA ALA A 224 -14.07 13.90 -8.23
C ALA A 224 -14.69 12.52 -8.52
N MET A 225 -15.75 12.13 -7.79
CA MET A 225 -16.50 10.90 -8.11
C MET A 225 -17.13 10.97 -9.50
N ALA A 226 -17.68 12.14 -9.90
CA ALA A 226 -18.27 12.34 -11.21
C ALA A 226 -17.22 12.25 -12.33
N VAL A 227 -16.03 12.79 -12.12
CA VAL A 227 -14.91 12.67 -13.07
C VAL A 227 -14.53 11.21 -13.29
N LEU A 228 -14.41 10.41 -12.22
CA LEU A 228 -14.13 8.98 -12.35
C LEU A 228 -15.18 8.27 -13.21
N ASN A 229 -16.46 8.48 -12.90
CA ASN A 229 -17.53 7.86 -13.65
C ASN A 229 -17.55 8.33 -15.12
N ALA A 230 -17.31 9.61 -15.38
CA ALA A 230 -17.28 10.14 -16.74
C ALA A 230 -16.14 9.50 -17.57
N ILE A 231 -14.95 9.36 -16.99
CA ILE A 231 -13.83 8.66 -17.64
C ILE A 231 -14.20 7.21 -17.97
N GLN A 232 -14.85 6.49 -17.04
CA GLN A 232 -15.15 5.06 -17.21
C GLN A 232 -16.38 4.80 -18.10
N GLN A 233 -17.23 5.80 -18.37
CA GLN A 233 -18.42 5.67 -19.18
C GLN A 233 -18.24 6.17 -20.62
N ASP A 234 -17.11 6.72 -20.97
CA ASP A 234 -16.77 7.24 -22.28
C ASP A 234 -15.50 6.53 -22.79
N ASP A 235 -15.66 5.70 -23.80
CA ASP A 235 -14.60 4.84 -24.33
C ASP A 235 -13.41 5.65 -24.90
N GLU A 236 -13.67 6.81 -25.53
CA GLU A 236 -12.62 7.67 -26.08
C GLU A 236 -11.82 8.33 -24.95
N LEU A 237 -12.52 8.84 -23.93
CA LEU A 237 -11.90 9.45 -22.77
C LEU A 237 -11.11 8.43 -21.94
N LEU A 238 -11.67 7.23 -21.76
CA LEU A 238 -10.99 6.13 -21.07
C LEU A 238 -9.69 5.74 -21.80
N ALA A 239 -9.76 5.52 -23.12
CA ALA A 239 -8.58 5.16 -23.91
C ALA A 239 -7.50 6.25 -23.86
N ALA A 240 -7.87 7.52 -23.96
CA ALA A 240 -6.93 8.63 -23.84
C ALA A 240 -6.29 8.70 -22.43
N PHE A 241 -7.09 8.52 -21.39
CA PHE A 241 -6.61 8.52 -20.00
C PHE A 241 -5.67 7.35 -19.72
N GLU A 242 -6.01 6.13 -20.17
CA GLU A 242 -5.17 4.94 -19.98
C GLU A 242 -3.84 5.07 -20.75
N ALA A 243 -3.86 5.61 -21.97
CA ALA A 243 -2.64 5.86 -22.73
C ALA A 243 -1.70 6.88 -22.05
N GLU A 244 -2.25 7.97 -21.50
CA GLU A 244 -1.46 8.95 -20.76
C GLU A 244 -0.87 8.34 -19.47
N ARG A 245 -1.67 7.60 -18.71
CA ARG A 245 -1.22 6.92 -17.49
C ARG A 245 -0.11 5.90 -17.79
N GLU A 246 -0.23 5.12 -18.87
CA GLU A 246 0.80 4.19 -19.31
C GLU A 246 2.11 4.91 -19.64
N SER A 247 2.04 6.04 -20.34
CA SER A 247 3.24 6.84 -20.64
C SER A 247 3.95 7.33 -19.38
N LEU A 248 3.21 7.70 -18.34
CA LEU A 248 3.76 8.08 -17.04
C LEU A 248 4.36 6.87 -16.29
N TYR A 249 3.71 5.72 -16.36
CA TYR A 249 4.25 4.47 -15.82
C TYR A 249 5.59 4.10 -16.46
N GLU A 250 5.69 4.16 -17.79
CA GLU A 250 6.94 3.91 -18.51
C GLU A 250 8.07 4.85 -18.09
N ILE A 251 7.78 6.14 -17.94
CA ILE A 251 8.75 7.14 -17.45
C ILE A 251 9.28 6.75 -16.06
N ILE A 252 8.41 6.34 -15.15
CA ILE A 252 8.78 5.95 -13.78
C ILE A 252 9.60 4.67 -13.80
N ARG A 253 9.18 3.67 -14.57
CA ARG A 253 9.86 2.39 -14.75
C ARG A 253 11.28 2.58 -15.29
N ASP A 254 11.44 3.39 -16.33
CA ASP A 254 12.74 3.69 -16.95
C ASP A 254 13.69 4.35 -15.96
N ARG A 255 13.20 5.31 -15.16
CA ARG A 255 14.00 5.99 -14.14
C ARG A 255 14.47 5.03 -13.05
N ALA A 256 13.58 4.19 -12.56
CA ALA A 256 13.91 3.17 -11.57
C ALA A 256 14.91 2.15 -12.13
N ALA A 257 14.73 1.69 -13.38
CA ALA A 257 15.64 0.75 -14.03
C ALA A 257 17.07 1.29 -14.14
N ILE A 258 17.25 2.58 -14.46
CA ILE A 258 18.57 3.23 -14.48
C ILE A 258 19.21 3.15 -13.10
N PHE A 259 18.48 3.55 -12.05
CA PHE A 259 19.02 3.55 -10.70
C PHE A 259 19.37 2.14 -10.21
N MET A 260 18.46 1.17 -10.39
CA MET A 260 18.67 -0.20 -9.92
C MET A 260 19.85 -0.87 -10.62
N LYS A 261 20.01 -0.65 -11.93
CA LYS A 261 21.17 -1.12 -12.69
C LYS A 261 22.48 -0.54 -12.18
N GLU A 262 22.55 0.78 -12.00
CA GLU A 262 23.73 1.44 -11.46
C GLU A 262 24.02 1.04 -9.99
N ALA A 263 22.97 0.79 -9.19
CA ALA A 263 23.10 0.30 -7.83
C ALA A 263 23.80 -1.06 -7.78
N GLU A 264 23.38 -1.99 -8.66
CA GLU A 264 24.03 -3.29 -8.81
C GLU A 264 25.49 -3.14 -9.26
N GLU A 265 25.75 -2.33 -10.30
CA GLU A 265 27.09 -2.10 -10.87
C GLU A 265 28.05 -1.49 -9.85
N CYS A 266 27.61 -0.58 -8.99
CA CYS A 266 28.47 0.06 -7.99
C CYS A 266 28.48 -0.67 -6.62
N GLY A 267 27.67 -1.71 -6.44
CA GLY A 267 27.57 -2.46 -5.19
C GLY A 267 26.78 -1.72 -4.09
N LEU A 268 25.83 -0.86 -4.47
CA LEU A 268 24.90 -0.23 -3.54
C LEU A 268 23.81 -1.25 -3.14
N ASN A 269 23.68 -1.50 -1.85
CA ASN A 269 22.65 -2.40 -1.31
C ASN A 269 21.26 -1.70 -1.32
N ALA A 270 20.62 -1.64 -2.49
CA ALA A 270 19.24 -1.18 -2.61
C ALA A 270 18.27 -2.30 -2.26
N LEU A 271 17.12 -1.95 -1.66
CA LEU A 271 16.06 -2.92 -1.41
C LEU A 271 15.41 -3.40 -2.71
N PRO A 272 14.80 -4.61 -2.72
CA PRO A 272 14.11 -5.13 -3.89
C PRO A 272 13.03 -4.15 -4.38
N TYR A 273 13.18 -3.69 -5.61
CA TYR A 273 12.21 -2.85 -6.29
C TYR A 273 11.56 -3.61 -7.44
N LYS A 274 10.24 -3.55 -7.55
CA LYS A 274 9.49 -4.12 -8.68
C LYS A 274 8.73 -3.06 -9.46
N ALA A 275 8.11 -2.10 -8.77
CA ALA A 275 7.30 -1.07 -9.41
C ALA A 275 7.03 0.12 -8.47
N GLY A 276 6.39 1.16 -8.99
CA GLY A 276 5.88 2.28 -8.20
C GLY A 276 6.82 3.46 -8.11
N PHE A 277 6.49 4.39 -7.22
CA PHE A 277 7.06 5.73 -7.17
C PHE A 277 8.37 5.84 -6.40
N PHE A 278 8.71 4.86 -5.58
CA PHE A 278 9.77 4.94 -4.60
C PHE A 278 10.67 3.71 -4.63
N LEU A 279 11.93 3.94 -4.36
CA LEU A 279 12.89 2.90 -4.00
C LEU A 279 13.60 3.30 -2.70
N SER A 280 14.14 2.34 -1.99
CA SER A 280 14.74 2.58 -0.68
C SER A 280 16.08 1.87 -0.52
N ILE A 281 16.93 2.51 0.26
CA ILE A 281 18.27 2.05 0.59
C ILE A 281 18.37 1.97 2.12
N PRO A 282 18.71 0.83 2.71
CA PRO A 282 18.97 0.73 4.15
C PRO A 282 20.10 1.67 4.59
N ALA A 283 19.90 2.34 5.72
CA ALA A 283 20.91 3.20 6.33
C ALA A 283 20.70 3.26 7.85
N LYS A 284 21.80 3.25 8.62
CA LYS A 284 21.77 3.34 10.09
C LYS A 284 21.44 4.76 10.54
N ASP A 285 22.05 5.75 9.90
CA ASP A 285 21.75 7.18 10.09
C ASP A 285 21.25 7.81 8.80
N SER A 286 19.99 7.54 8.50
CA SER A 286 19.33 8.02 7.27
C SER A 286 19.31 9.55 7.18
N LYS A 287 19.25 10.26 8.31
CA LYS A 287 19.27 11.71 8.33
C LYS A 287 20.64 12.25 7.93
N ALA A 288 21.71 11.76 8.49
CA ALA A 288 23.06 12.17 8.11
C ALA A 288 23.38 11.83 6.65
N VAL A 289 22.92 10.68 6.16
CA VAL A 289 23.03 10.32 4.73
C VAL A 289 22.28 11.31 3.84
N CYS A 290 21.06 11.71 4.20
CA CYS A 290 20.33 12.75 3.45
C CYS A 290 21.02 14.12 3.52
N ASP A 291 21.59 14.51 4.66
CA ASP A 291 22.33 15.75 4.81
C ASP A 291 23.61 15.74 3.93
N GLU A 292 24.27 14.59 3.79
CA GLU A 292 25.39 14.41 2.86
C GLU A 292 24.96 14.51 1.40
N LEU A 293 23.83 13.88 1.03
CA LEU A 293 23.25 13.95 -0.32
C LEU A 293 22.82 15.36 -0.71
N HIS A 294 22.44 16.22 0.24
CA HIS A 294 22.10 17.62 -0.03
C HIS A 294 23.29 18.40 -0.63
N LYS A 295 24.55 18.04 -0.33
CA LYS A 295 25.75 18.65 -0.93
C LYS A 295 25.82 18.43 -2.44
N ASP A 296 25.25 17.31 -2.91
CA ASP A 296 25.13 16.98 -4.34
C ASP A 296 23.75 17.38 -4.92
N LEU A 297 22.96 18.19 -4.20
CA LEU A 297 21.60 18.66 -4.56
C LEU A 297 20.61 17.49 -4.77
N ILE A 298 20.79 16.40 -4.01
CA ILE A 298 19.87 15.26 -3.98
C ILE A 298 19.05 15.34 -2.69
N PHE A 299 17.72 15.53 -2.86
CA PHE A 299 16.77 15.65 -1.74
C PHE A 299 15.98 14.36 -1.56
N ALA A 300 16.57 13.43 -0.85
CA ALA A 300 15.94 12.17 -0.46
C ALA A 300 15.19 12.30 0.86
N VAL A 301 14.36 11.34 1.19
CA VAL A 301 13.55 11.35 2.43
C VAL A 301 14.15 10.38 3.44
N PRO A 302 14.58 10.87 4.63
CA PRO A 302 15.04 9.98 5.68
C PRO A 302 13.86 9.24 6.30
N LEU A 303 13.99 7.92 6.43
CA LEU A 303 13.07 7.03 7.13
C LEU A 303 13.80 6.36 8.29
N LYS A 304 13.06 5.75 9.21
CA LYS A 304 13.66 5.06 10.36
C LYS A 304 14.65 3.96 9.96
N ALA A 305 14.38 3.23 8.88
CA ALA A 305 15.18 2.09 8.44
C ALA A 305 16.15 2.43 7.28
N GLY A 306 16.12 3.66 6.75
CA GLY A 306 17.00 4.05 5.64
C GLY A 306 16.51 5.28 4.87
N VAL A 307 16.89 5.38 3.62
CA VAL A 307 16.64 6.53 2.75
C VAL A 307 15.68 6.14 1.62
N ARG A 308 14.64 6.95 1.39
CA ARG A 308 13.71 6.79 0.28
C ARG A 308 14.00 7.78 -0.84
N ILE A 309 14.09 7.29 -2.07
CA ILE A 309 14.22 8.07 -3.29
C ILE A 309 12.91 8.02 -4.08
N ALA A 310 12.41 9.19 -4.51
CA ALA A 310 11.20 9.32 -5.29
C ALA A 310 11.55 9.36 -6.79
N VAL A 311 11.53 8.21 -7.47
CA VAL A 311 11.81 8.12 -8.91
C VAL A 311 10.78 8.84 -9.76
N CYS A 312 9.57 9.04 -9.24
CA CYS A 312 8.52 9.79 -9.93
C CYS A 312 8.83 11.30 -10.06
N SER A 313 9.68 11.87 -9.19
CA SER A 313 9.96 13.31 -9.14
C SER A 313 11.30 13.73 -9.72
N VAL A 314 12.15 12.78 -10.16
CA VAL A 314 13.49 13.05 -10.66
C VAL A 314 13.53 12.91 -12.18
N PRO A 315 14.00 13.92 -12.94
CA PRO A 315 14.18 13.79 -14.38
C PRO A 315 15.13 12.65 -14.76
N LYS A 316 14.85 11.94 -15.87
CA LYS A 316 15.62 10.76 -16.32
C LYS A 316 17.14 11.03 -16.38
N GLN A 317 17.54 12.22 -16.87
CA GLN A 317 18.94 12.63 -16.99
C GLN A 317 19.65 12.74 -15.63
N LYS A 318 18.91 13.05 -14.56
CA LYS A 318 19.47 13.15 -13.20
C LYS A 318 19.50 11.81 -12.47
N MET A 319 18.93 10.75 -13.04
CA MET A 319 19.05 9.41 -12.48
C MET A 319 20.44 8.83 -12.69
N TYR A 320 21.09 9.17 -13.82
CA TYR A 320 22.45 8.70 -14.11
C TYR A 320 23.46 9.21 -13.08
N GLY A 321 24.26 8.29 -12.54
CA GLY A 321 25.26 8.56 -11.50
C GLY A 321 24.68 8.75 -10.10
N MET A 322 23.35 8.65 -9.92
CA MET A 322 22.71 8.85 -8.62
C MET A 322 23.05 7.73 -7.64
N ALA A 323 23.05 6.49 -8.07
CA ALA A 323 23.37 5.34 -7.20
C ALA A 323 24.79 5.45 -6.63
N ALA A 324 25.77 5.85 -7.45
CA ALA A 324 27.15 6.07 -7.00
C ALA A 324 27.26 7.21 -5.97
N LYS A 325 26.47 8.28 -6.12
CA LYS A 325 26.42 9.38 -5.14
C LYS A 325 25.79 8.93 -3.83
N VAL A 326 24.73 8.12 -3.88
CA VAL A 326 24.11 7.53 -2.68
C VAL A 326 25.10 6.61 -1.96
N LEU A 327 25.82 5.75 -2.68
CA LEU A 327 26.85 4.89 -2.08
C LEU A 327 27.98 5.71 -1.44
N LYS A 328 28.41 6.80 -2.10
CA LYS A 328 29.41 7.71 -1.55
C LYS A 328 28.94 8.37 -0.26
N ALA A 329 27.69 8.84 -0.21
CA ALA A 329 27.10 9.43 0.98
C ALA A 329 26.99 8.42 2.13
N LEU A 330 26.55 7.18 1.86
CA LEU A 330 26.52 6.09 2.84
C LEU A 330 27.91 5.82 3.42
N LYS A 331 28.93 5.67 2.56
CA LYS A 331 30.31 5.43 3.00
C LYS A 331 30.89 6.59 3.80
N ALA A 332 30.52 7.82 3.51
CA ALA A 332 30.97 8.98 4.26
C ALA A 332 30.36 9.06 5.67
N VAL A 333 29.19 8.47 5.88
CA VAL A 333 28.48 8.52 7.16
C VAL A 333 28.69 7.24 7.98
N GLU A 334 28.74 6.10 7.34
CA GLU A 334 28.71 4.80 8.05
C GLU A 334 30.05 4.03 7.98
N GLY A 335 31.03 4.51 7.22
CA GLY A 335 32.36 3.95 7.07
C GLY A 335 32.46 2.98 5.93
#